data_21b2ead19001796d10fa34f031b5936e
#
_entry.id   21b2ead19001796d10fa34f031b5936e
#
_cell.length_a   1.000
_cell.length_b   1.000
_cell.length_c   1.000
_cell.angle_alpha   90.00
_cell.angle_beta   90.00
_cell.angle_gamma   90.00
#
_symmetry.space_group_name_H-M   'P 1'
#
loop_
_entity.id
_entity.type
_entity.pdbx_description
1 polymer ?
#
loop_
_entity_poly.entity_id
_entity_poly.type
_entity_poly.pdbx_seq_one_letter_code
_entity_poly.pdbx_strand_id
1 'polypeptide(L)'
;MESSVSKEQLSDRLDRKEIVRGTALTITGGFLWGLAGVFGKYSFEYKGVMAPWLVNVRLIIAGIILLMRAYMVQNNGIFRIWKNKRHVLRMLVYGVIGIAGCQMTYYMAVQDSNAGIATVLQYTAPVMIMVLMAIRNRKLPERNEILALVLAFGGPGLLATHGNLTQLSVSKTTLVLGLASAVATVFYNLVPGNLMDIYGTFSMVGWGMLISGIGLTPFVRPWTLVGDITWDWQCIGCIIVVIIFGTVMSFSCYMEGVRLIGGSKASLLASVEPLTATAMSVIFMHVAFSGMDLAGFVGIIAGVIILSLPKKK
;
A
#
# COMPACT_ATOMS: atom_id res chain seq x y z
N MET A 1 -12.27 2.20 44.91
CA MET A 1 -11.71 1.03 44.26
C MET A 1 -12.50 0.65 42.98
N GLU A 2 -13.81 0.69 42.97
CA GLU A 2 -14.65 0.38 41.78
C GLU A 2 -14.48 1.35 40.61
N SER A 3 -14.15 2.63 40.83
CA SER A 3 -14.01 3.63 39.75
C SER A 3 -12.70 3.50 38.95
N SER A 4 -11.66 2.91 39.52
CA SER A 4 -10.37 2.69 38.80
C SER A 4 -10.45 1.47 37.91
N VAL A 5 -11.09 0.40 38.35
CA VAL A 5 -11.29 -0.83 37.56
C VAL A 5 -12.15 -0.57 36.31
N SER A 6 -13.20 0.29 36.47
CA SER A 6 -14.06 0.64 35.31
C SER A 6 -13.36 1.49 34.25
N LYS A 7 -12.43 2.38 34.63
CA LYS A 7 -11.65 3.21 33.72
C LYS A 7 -10.62 2.39 32.94
N GLU A 8 -9.95 1.45 33.58
CA GLU A 8 -8.99 0.56 32.98
C GLU A 8 -9.66 -0.42 31.99
N GLN A 9 -10.79 -1.00 32.37
CA GLN A 9 -11.60 -1.84 31.48
C GLN A 9 -12.17 -1.06 30.29
N LEU A 10 -12.53 0.19 30.46
CA LEU A 10 -13.01 1.05 29.38
C LEU A 10 -11.86 1.39 28.42
N SER A 11 -10.67 1.71 28.94
CA SER A 11 -9.45 1.95 28.15
C SER A 11 -9.06 0.71 27.34
N ASP A 12 -8.99 -0.46 27.96
CA ASP A 12 -8.70 -1.75 27.29
C ASP A 12 -9.74 -2.09 26.18
N ARG A 13 -11.01 -1.75 26.39
CA ARG A 13 -12.06 -1.94 25.38
C ARG A 13 -11.95 -0.97 24.21
N LEU A 14 -11.56 0.28 24.45
CA LEU A 14 -11.34 1.28 23.41
C LEU A 14 -10.13 0.91 22.56
N ASP A 15 -9.01 0.53 23.19
CA ASP A 15 -7.81 0.06 22.49
C ASP A 15 -8.10 -1.18 21.62
N ARG A 16 -8.90 -2.12 22.14
CA ARG A 16 -9.30 -3.32 21.38
C ARG A 16 -10.15 -2.97 20.16
N LYS A 17 -11.08 -2.02 20.29
CA LYS A 17 -11.92 -1.56 19.17
C LYS A 17 -11.07 -0.87 18.10
N GLU A 18 -10.09 -0.05 18.51
CA GLU A 18 -9.18 0.61 17.57
C GLU A 18 -8.27 -0.39 16.83
N ILE A 19 -7.76 -1.39 17.53
CA ILE A 19 -6.97 -2.47 16.92
C ILE A 19 -7.80 -3.24 15.88
N VAL A 20 -9.03 -3.63 16.22
CA VAL A 20 -9.91 -4.34 15.29
C VAL A 20 -10.23 -3.47 14.08
N ARG A 21 -10.58 -2.19 14.31
CA ARG A 21 -10.85 -1.23 13.24
C ARG A 21 -9.64 -1.03 12.33
N GLY A 22 -8.45 -0.82 12.91
CA GLY A 22 -7.21 -0.63 12.16
C GLY A 22 -6.84 -1.87 11.34
N THR A 23 -7.02 -3.05 11.91
CA THR A 23 -6.81 -4.34 11.20
C THR A 23 -7.78 -4.48 10.02
N ALA A 24 -9.08 -4.26 10.23
CA ALA A 24 -10.09 -4.34 9.18
C ALA A 24 -9.83 -3.32 8.05
N LEU A 25 -9.49 -2.08 8.39
CA LEU A 25 -9.16 -1.05 7.42
C LEU A 25 -7.92 -1.41 6.60
N THR A 26 -6.88 -1.94 7.23
CA THR A 26 -5.66 -2.37 6.53
C THR A 26 -5.95 -3.51 5.55
N ILE A 27 -6.71 -4.53 5.98
CA ILE A 27 -7.11 -5.65 5.12
C ILE A 27 -7.97 -5.15 3.96
N THR A 28 -8.91 -4.24 4.21
CA THR A 28 -9.73 -3.62 3.16
C THR A 28 -8.86 -2.85 2.16
N GLY A 29 -7.88 -2.08 2.63
CA GLY A 29 -6.93 -1.38 1.76
C GLY A 29 -6.16 -2.33 0.85
N GLY A 30 -5.59 -3.41 1.41
CA GLY A 30 -4.88 -4.45 0.65
C GLY A 30 -5.79 -5.17 -0.35
N PHE A 31 -7.01 -5.52 0.04
CA PHE A 31 -8.00 -6.10 -0.86
C PHE A 31 -8.30 -5.19 -2.06
N LEU A 32 -8.52 -3.91 -1.82
CA LEU A 32 -8.81 -2.93 -2.87
C LEU A 32 -7.61 -2.69 -3.80
N TRP A 33 -6.37 -2.76 -3.30
CA TRP A 33 -5.18 -2.70 -4.15
C TRP A 33 -5.09 -3.90 -5.08
N GLY A 34 -5.30 -5.12 -4.57
CA GLY A 34 -5.30 -6.33 -5.38
C GLY A 34 -6.39 -6.31 -6.46
N LEU A 35 -7.59 -5.87 -6.10
CA LEU A 35 -8.70 -5.70 -7.05
C LEU A 35 -8.32 -4.71 -8.17
N ALA A 36 -7.85 -3.52 -7.80
CA ALA A 36 -7.48 -2.48 -8.76
C ALA A 36 -6.28 -2.87 -9.63
N GLY A 37 -5.38 -3.72 -9.13
CA GLY A 37 -4.25 -4.25 -9.89
C GLY A 37 -4.69 -4.99 -11.15
N VAL A 38 -5.77 -5.76 -11.09
CA VAL A 38 -6.31 -6.49 -12.26
C VAL A 38 -6.89 -5.52 -13.30
N PHE A 39 -7.62 -4.50 -12.86
CA PHE A 39 -8.15 -3.46 -13.78
C PHE A 39 -7.02 -2.62 -14.39
N GLY A 40 -5.96 -2.34 -13.61
CA GLY A 40 -4.75 -1.68 -14.12
C GLY A 40 -4.08 -2.52 -15.20
N LYS A 41 -3.86 -3.81 -14.93
CA LYS A 41 -3.27 -4.76 -15.88
C LYS A 41 -4.09 -4.84 -17.17
N TYR A 42 -5.40 -4.98 -17.07
CA TYR A 42 -6.30 -4.96 -18.23
C TYR A 42 -6.13 -3.67 -19.06
N SER A 43 -6.04 -2.51 -18.40
CA SER A 43 -5.86 -1.23 -19.07
C SER A 43 -4.52 -1.16 -19.83
N PHE A 44 -3.45 -1.75 -19.27
CA PHE A 44 -2.14 -1.78 -19.90
C PHE A 44 -2.11 -2.71 -21.11
N GLU A 45 -2.65 -3.92 -20.99
CA GLU A 45 -2.58 -4.96 -22.02
C GLU A 45 -3.55 -4.72 -23.19
N TYR A 46 -4.75 -4.20 -22.90
CA TYR A 46 -5.84 -4.15 -23.89
C TYR A 46 -6.28 -2.74 -24.30
N LYS A 47 -5.85 -1.71 -23.57
CA LYS A 47 -6.30 -0.33 -23.84
C LYS A 47 -5.18 0.64 -24.16
N GLY A 48 -3.93 0.18 -24.21
CA GLY A 48 -2.78 1.02 -24.53
C GLY A 48 -2.43 2.05 -23.45
N VAL A 49 -2.97 1.89 -22.23
CA VAL A 49 -2.65 2.79 -21.11
C VAL A 49 -1.23 2.50 -20.63
N MET A 50 -0.37 3.52 -20.57
CA MET A 50 0.96 3.38 -20.03
C MET A 50 0.97 3.54 -18.51
N ALA A 51 1.73 2.67 -17.81
CA ALA A 51 1.80 2.69 -16.36
C ALA A 51 2.24 4.05 -15.76
N PRO A 52 3.28 4.75 -16.29
CA PRO A 52 3.65 6.07 -15.78
C PRO A 52 2.52 7.11 -15.91
N TRP A 53 1.76 7.06 -17.02
CA TRP A 53 0.60 7.94 -17.22
C TRP A 53 -0.46 7.70 -16.16
N LEU A 54 -0.86 6.45 -15.97
CA LEU A 54 -1.88 6.09 -14.97
C LEU A 54 -1.44 6.46 -13.56
N VAL A 55 -0.18 6.21 -13.19
CA VAL A 55 0.37 6.59 -11.87
C VAL A 55 0.30 8.09 -11.66
N ASN A 56 0.73 8.90 -12.64
CA ASN A 56 0.71 10.35 -12.53
C ASN A 56 -0.71 10.89 -12.36
N VAL A 57 -1.61 10.51 -13.29
CA VAL A 57 -2.99 11.00 -13.33
C VAL A 57 -3.76 10.59 -12.07
N ARG A 58 -3.67 9.31 -11.64
CA ARG A 58 -4.38 8.84 -10.46
C ARG A 58 -3.92 9.52 -9.17
N LEU A 59 -2.62 9.83 -9.03
CA LEU A 59 -2.09 10.51 -7.85
C LEU A 59 -2.59 11.95 -7.76
N ILE A 60 -2.65 12.67 -8.89
CA ILE A 60 -3.20 14.03 -8.93
C ILE A 60 -4.69 14.00 -8.58
N ILE A 61 -5.48 13.17 -9.27
CA ILE A 61 -6.94 13.14 -9.08
C ILE A 61 -7.27 12.67 -7.66
N ALA A 62 -6.63 11.60 -7.17
CA ALA A 62 -6.85 11.10 -5.82
C ALA A 62 -6.43 12.12 -4.75
N GLY A 63 -5.30 12.81 -4.97
CA GLY A 63 -4.84 13.88 -4.09
C GLY A 63 -5.87 15.00 -3.96
N ILE A 64 -6.45 15.45 -5.08
CA ILE A 64 -7.50 16.46 -5.12
C ILE A 64 -8.77 15.97 -4.38
N ILE A 65 -9.25 14.75 -4.67
CA ILE A 65 -10.45 14.19 -4.04
C ILE A 65 -10.26 14.09 -2.51
N LEU A 66 -9.12 13.60 -2.05
CA LEU A 66 -8.82 13.46 -0.64
C LEU A 66 -8.71 14.81 0.08
N LEU A 67 -8.09 15.80 -0.57
CA LEU A 67 -8.00 17.16 -0.02
C LEU A 67 -9.36 17.85 0.02
N MET A 68 -10.21 17.65 -0.99
CA MET A 68 -11.60 18.15 -0.98
C MET A 68 -12.37 17.53 0.20
N ARG A 69 -12.27 16.20 0.40
CA ARG A 69 -12.86 15.51 1.55
C ARG A 69 -12.32 16.03 2.88
N ALA A 70 -11.02 16.23 2.98
CA ALA A 70 -10.38 16.78 4.16
C ALA A 70 -10.83 18.22 4.43
N TYR A 71 -10.96 19.04 3.39
CA TYR A 71 -11.45 20.41 3.49
C TYR A 71 -12.88 20.50 4.00
N MET A 72 -13.79 19.61 3.54
CA MET A 72 -15.16 19.55 4.04
C MET A 72 -15.25 19.28 5.54
N VAL A 73 -14.24 18.62 6.13
CA VAL A 73 -14.23 18.28 7.57
C VAL A 73 -13.44 19.29 8.40
N GLN A 74 -12.33 19.79 7.85
CA GLN A 74 -11.33 20.59 8.58
C GLN A 74 -11.27 22.05 8.13
N ASN A 75 -12.01 22.43 7.07
CA ASN A 75 -11.92 23.73 6.43
C ASN A 75 -10.44 24.09 6.14
N ASN A 76 -10.05 25.32 6.46
CA ASN A 76 -8.66 25.78 6.28
C ASN A 76 -7.62 25.02 7.14
N GLY A 77 -8.04 24.11 8.00
CA GLY A 77 -7.15 23.25 8.79
C GLY A 77 -6.18 22.42 7.97
N ILE A 78 -6.57 22.04 6.73
CA ILE A 78 -5.72 21.28 5.80
C ILE A 78 -4.42 22.00 5.45
N PHE A 79 -4.40 23.34 5.51
CA PHE A 79 -3.21 24.15 5.21
C PHE A 79 -2.29 24.36 6.41
N ARG A 80 -2.67 23.94 7.61
CA ARG A 80 -1.85 24.13 8.82
C ARG A 80 -0.48 23.46 8.74
N ILE A 81 -0.35 22.38 7.99
CA ILE A 81 0.93 21.67 7.80
C ILE A 81 1.99 22.58 7.17
N TRP A 82 1.60 23.46 6.25
CA TRP A 82 2.49 24.37 5.53
C TRP A 82 3.08 25.48 6.40
N LYS A 83 2.52 25.70 7.60
CA LYS A 83 3.01 26.71 8.57
C LYS A 83 4.23 26.23 9.37
N ASN A 84 4.50 24.91 9.39
CA ASN A 84 5.60 24.34 10.15
C ASN A 84 6.66 23.74 9.20
N LYS A 85 7.81 24.39 9.09
CA LYS A 85 8.90 23.98 8.16
C LYS A 85 9.34 22.52 8.34
N ARG A 86 9.39 22.01 9.59
CA ARG A 86 9.77 20.61 9.87
C ARG A 86 8.70 19.63 9.38
N HIS A 87 7.43 19.98 9.53
CA HIS A 87 6.32 19.15 9.05
C HIS A 87 6.21 19.20 7.52
N VAL A 88 6.48 20.36 6.89
CA VAL A 88 6.60 20.49 5.43
C VAL A 88 7.68 19.57 4.89
N LEU A 89 8.89 19.58 5.48
CA LEU A 89 9.96 18.68 5.03
C LEU A 89 9.54 17.19 5.14
N ARG A 90 8.91 16.79 6.24
CA ARG A 90 8.41 15.42 6.39
C ARG A 90 7.32 15.10 5.36
N MET A 91 6.43 16.04 5.04
CA MET A 91 5.41 15.89 4.01
C MET A 91 6.04 15.73 2.62
N LEU A 92 7.06 16.53 2.29
CA LEU A 92 7.79 16.40 1.02
C LEU A 92 8.51 15.05 0.91
N VAL A 93 9.18 14.61 1.97
CA VAL A 93 9.81 13.27 2.01
C VAL A 93 8.76 12.18 1.85
N TYR A 94 7.61 12.29 2.52
CA TYR A 94 6.50 11.35 2.39
C TYR A 94 5.95 11.30 0.96
N GLY A 95 5.69 12.45 0.34
CA GLY A 95 5.14 12.53 -1.02
C GLY A 95 6.16 12.11 -2.07
N VAL A 96 7.35 12.73 -2.08
CA VAL A 96 8.33 12.54 -3.16
C VAL A 96 9.06 11.20 -3.03
N ILE A 97 9.62 10.91 -1.86
CA ILE A 97 10.39 9.67 -1.67
C ILE A 97 9.43 8.51 -1.37
N GLY A 98 8.50 8.70 -0.45
CA GLY A 98 7.56 7.65 -0.04
C GLY A 98 6.60 7.28 -1.18
N ILE A 99 5.64 8.13 -1.52
CA ILE A 99 4.57 7.78 -2.46
C ILE A 99 5.07 7.76 -3.91
N ALA A 100 5.65 8.86 -4.41
CA ALA A 100 6.09 8.92 -5.81
C ALA A 100 7.22 7.91 -6.08
N GLY A 101 8.22 7.83 -5.18
CA GLY A 101 9.30 6.85 -5.28
C GLY A 101 8.77 5.43 -5.33
N CYS A 102 7.91 5.03 -4.37
CA CYS A 102 7.31 3.70 -4.32
C CYS A 102 6.53 3.38 -5.59
N GLN A 103 5.60 4.24 -5.99
CA GLN A 103 4.70 3.98 -7.11
C GLN A 103 5.46 3.93 -8.44
N MET A 104 6.38 4.86 -8.68
CA MET A 104 7.12 4.89 -9.94
C MET A 104 8.06 3.70 -10.08
N THR A 105 8.88 3.42 -9.06
CA THR A 105 9.86 2.32 -9.13
C THR A 105 9.18 0.96 -9.18
N TYR A 106 8.05 0.77 -8.48
CA TYR A 106 7.25 -0.44 -8.56
C TYR A 106 6.74 -0.67 -9.99
N TYR A 107 6.07 0.33 -10.61
CA TYR A 107 5.52 0.15 -11.95
C TYR A 107 6.59 0.03 -13.04
N MET A 108 7.75 0.66 -12.85
CA MET A 108 8.90 0.43 -13.72
C MET A 108 9.44 -1.00 -13.58
N ALA A 109 9.48 -1.56 -12.37
CA ALA A 109 9.85 -2.95 -12.14
C ALA A 109 8.85 -3.92 -12.78
N VAL A 110 7.54 -3.61 -12.72
CA VAL A 110 6.48 -4.38 -13.39
C VAL A 110 6.67 -4.36 -14.90
N GLN A 111 7.03 -3.22 -15.47
CA GLN A 111 7.26 -3.06 -16.91
C GLN A 111 8.51 -3.79 -17.39
N ASP A 112 9.59 -3.80 -16.57
CA ASP A 112 10.86 -4.48 -16.91
C ASP A 112 10.77 -6.01 -16.75
N SER A 113 9.83 -6.52 -15.91
CA SER A 113 9.63 -7.96 -15.71
C SER A 113 8.14 -8.32 -15.68
N ASN A 114 7.58 -8.53 -14.50
CA ASN A 114 6.15 -8.76 -14.28
C ASN A 114 5.71 -8.32 -12.88
N ALA A 115 4.38 -8.19 -12.69
CA ALA A 115 3.81 -7.75 -11.43
C ALA A 115 4.17 -8.67 -10.25
N GLY A 116 4.24 -9.99 -10.48
CA GLY A 116 4.58 -10.95 -9.44
C GLY A 116 5.98 -10.73 -8.87
N ILE A 117 7.01 -10.65 -9.71
CA ILE A 117 8.40 -10.40 -9.30
C ILE A 117 8.52 -9.03 -8.62
N ALA A 118 7.95 -7.98 -9.21
CA ALA A 118 7.98 -6.64 -8.64
C ALA A 118 7.35 -6.62 -7.24
N THR A 119 6.21 -7.31 -7.06
CA THR A 119 5.52 -7.43 -5.76
C THR A 119 6.37 -8.17 -4.74
N VAL A 120 6.98 -9.32 -5.09
CA VAL A 120 7.86 -10.06 -4.16
C VAL A 120 9.02 -9.19 -3.69
N LEU A 121 9.66 -8.45 -4.59
CA LEU A 121 10.75 -7.55 -4.22
C LEU A 121 10.27 -6.42 -3.31
N GLN A 122 9.11 -5.81 -3.60
CA GLN A 122 8.52 -4.78 -2.76
C GLN A 122 8.13 -5.31 -1.38
N TYR A 123 7.70 -6.57 -1.27
CA TYR A 123 7.38 -7.22 0.02
C TYR A 123 8.59 -7.47 0.93
N THR A 124 9.80 -7.09 0.51
CA THR A 124 10.94 -6.93 1.44
C THR A 124 10.74 -5.72 2.37
N ALA A 125 9.86 -4.77 2.05
CA ALA A 125 9.56 -3.61 2.88
C ALA A 125 9.09 -3.95 4.32
N PRO A 126 8.16 -4.89 4.56
CA PRO A 126 7.79 -5.31 5.92
C PRO A 126 8.98 -5.78 6.75
N VAL A 127 9.94 -6.50 6.14
CA VAL A 127 11.19 -6.91 6.81
C VAL A 127 11.98 -5.67 7.24
N MET A 128 12.18 -4.73 6.31
CA MET A 128 12.92 -3.48 6.58
C MET A 128 12.22 -2.66 7.68
N ILE A 129 10.88 -2.54 7.63
CA ILE A 129 10.10 -1.82 8.65
C ILE A 129 10.27 -2.49 10.01
N MET A 130 10.16 -3.82 10.09
CA MET A 130 10.30 -4.57 11.33
C MET A 130 11.69 -4.38 11.94
N VAL A 131 12.75 -4.51 11.15
CA VAL A 131 14.13 -4.30 11.59
C VAL A 131 14.33 -2.87 12.10
N LEU A 132 13.88 -1.86 11.34
CA LEU A 132 14.00 -0.45 11.74
C LEU A 132 13.24 -0.16 13.05
N MET A 133 12.04 -0.73 13.20
CA MET A 133 11.24 -0.55 14.41
C MET A 133 11.85 -1.29 15.61
N ALA A 134 12.45 -2.46 15.41
CA ALA A 134 13.17 -3.19 16.45
C ALA A 134 14.38 -2.39 16.97
N ILE A 135 15.18 -1.84 16.04
CA ILE A 135 16.32 -0.98 16.38
C ILE A 135 15.86 0.29 17.11
N ARG A 136 14.85 0.99 16.56
CA ARG A 136 14.33 2.24 17.12
C ARG A 136 13.77 2.05 18.52
N ASN A 137 13.00 0.99 18.74
CA ASN A 137 12.32 0.71 20.00
C ASN A 137 13.21 -0.09 20.97
N ARG A 138 14.38 -0.53 20.53
CA ARG A 138 15.31 -1.42 21.29
C ARG A 138 14.60 -2.67 21.81
N LYS A 139 13.67 -3.22 21.03
CA LYS A 139 12.90 -4.43 21.35
C LYS A 139 12.95 -5.38 20.15
N LEU A 140 13.25 -6.66 20.42
CA LEU A 140 13.20 -7.69 19.38
C LEU A 140 11.74 -7.93 18.96
N PRO A 141 11.52 -8.28 17.68
CA PRO A 141 10.20 -8.70 17.21
C PRO A 141 9.70 -9.93 17.98
N GLU A 142 8.39 -9.98 18.19
CA GLU A 142 7.76 -11.15 18.81
C GLU A 142 7.79 -12.36 17.86
N ARG A 143 7.73 -13.58 18.41
CA ARG A 143 7.71 -14.81 17.60
C ARG A 143 6.59 -14.81 16.57
N ASN A 144 5.41 -14.32 16.94
CA ASN A 144 4.26 -14.22 16.04
C ASN A 144 4.50 -13.21 14.91
N GLU A 145 5.21 -12.12 15.18
CA GLU A 145 5.58 -11.12 14.17
C GLU A 145 6.59 -11.70 13.18
N ILE A 146 7.57 -12.47 13.67
CA ILE A 146 8.55 -13.17 12.83
C ILE A 146 7.86 -14.23 11.97
N LEU A 147 6.99 -15.05 12.56
CA LEU A 147 6.24 -16.07 11.81
C LEU A 147 5.37 -15.44 10.74
N ALA A 148 4.62 -14.39 11.09
CA ALA A 148 3.79 -13.67 10.14
C ALA A 148 4.63 -13.01 9.02
N LEU A 149 5.84 -12.51 9.34
CA LEU A 149 6.78 -11.99 8.35
C LEU A 149 7.21 -13.06 7.34
N VAL A 150 7.58 -14.25 7.81
CA VAL A 150 7.95 -15.37 6.93
C VAL A 150 6.79 -15.75 6.01
N LEU A 151 5.58 -15.79 6.53
CA LEU A 151 4.37 -16.10 5.75
C LEU A 151 4.00 -14.96 4.78
N ALA A 152 4.12 -13.70 5.22
CA ALA A 152 3.81 -12.52 4.40
C ALA A 152 4.82 -12.28 3.26
N PHE A 153 6.04 -12.82 3.38
CA PHE A 153 7.04 -12.81 2.31
C PHE A 153 6.99 -14.07 1.46
N GLY A 154 6.90 -15.24 2.09
CA GLY A 154 6.91 -16.53 1.40
C GLY A 154 5.64 -16.79 0.60
N GLY A 155 4.47 -16.37 1.10
CA GLY A 155 3.19 -16.53 0.40
C GLY A 155 3.15 -15.83 -0.95
N PRO A 156 3.39 -14.51 -1.03
CA PRO A 156 3.52 -13.80 -2.31
C PRO A 156 4.61 -14.38 -3.22
N GLY A 157 5.73 -14.85 -2.64
CA GLY A 157 6.78 -15.53 -3.38
C GLY A 157 6.31 -16.80 -4.09
N LEU A 158 5.52 -17.62 -3.42
CA LEU A 158 4.90 -18.83 -4.02
C LEU A 158 3.90 -18.46 -5.11
N LEU A 159 3.07 -17.43 -4.89
CA LEU A 159 2.10 -16.95 -5.89
C LEU A 159 2.79 -16.41 -7.14
N ALA A 160 3.89 -15.67 -6.98
CA ALA A 160 4.61 -15.06 -8.11
C ALA A 160 5.39 -16.08 -8.94
N THR A 161 5.81 -17.20 -8.34
CA THR A 161 6.66 -18.21 -8.98
C THR A 161 5.90 -19.46 -9.40
N HIS A 162 4.64 -19.62 -8.98
CA HIS A 162 3.89 -20.89 -9.07
C HIS A 162 4.70 -22.09 -8.54
N GLY A 163 5.60 -21.83 -7.57
CA GLY A 163 6.54 -22.80 -7.00
C GLY A 163 7.77 -23.12 -7.83
N ASN A 164 7.94 -22.49 -8.98
CA ASN A 164 9.11 -22.70 -9.86
C ASN A 164 10.09 -21.56 -9.74
N LEU A 165 11.07 -21.68 -8.85
CA LEU A 165 12.09 -20.67 -8.61
C LEU A 165 13.02 -20.47 -9.81
N THR A 166 13.12 -21.41 -10.76
CA THR A 166 13.97 -21.28 -11.94
C THR A 166 13.40 -20.30 -12.96
N GLN A 167 12.11 -19.95 -12.86
CA GLN A 167 11.48 -18.91 -13.70
C GLN A 167 11.74 -17.49 -13.21
N LEU A 168 12.39 -17.32 -12.07
CA LEU A 168 12.82 -16.02 -11.53
C LEU A 168 14.08 -15.51 -12.22
N SER A 169 14.04 -15.28 -13.54
CA SER A 169 15.11 -14.51 -14.20
C SER A 169 14.88 -13.02 -13.90
N VAL A 170 15.51 -12.51 -12.85
CA VAL A 170 15.40 -11.11 -12.44
C VAL A 170 16.53 -10.31 -13.06
N SER A 171 16.21 -9.33 -13.90
CA SER A 171 17.21 -8.40 -14.42
C SER A 171 17.80 -7.54 -13.28
N LYS A 172 19.01 -7.01 -13.47
CA LYS A 172 19.59 -6.06 -12.52
C LYS A 172 18.70 -4.84 -12.34
N THR A 173 18.05 -4.38 -13.40
CA THR A 173 17.12 -3.24 -13.39
C THR A 173 15.91 -3.55 -12.52
N THR A 174 15.22 -4.67 -12.73
CA THR A 174 14.10 -5.12 -11.92
C THR A 174 14.47 -5.23 -10.45
N LEU A 175 15.64 -5.81 -10.13
CA LEU A 175 16.10 -5.95 -8.75
C LEU A 175 16.28 -4.58 -8.07
N VAL A 176 16.97 -3.66 -8.73
CA VAL A 176 17.21 -2.31 -8.19
C VAL A 176 15.89 -1.55 -8.02
N LEU A 177 15.01 -1.57 -9.01
CA LEU A 177 13.72 -0.89 -8.97
C LEU A 177 12.80 -1.49 -7.89
N GLY A 178 12.72 -2.82 -7.80
CA GLY A 178 11.90 -3.49 -6.80
C GLY A 178 12.37 -3.21 -5.37
N LEU A 179 13.68 -3.27 -5.11
CA LEU A 179 14.24 -2.91 -3.80
C LEU A 179 14.12 -1.41 -3.51
N ALA A 180 14.28 -0.53 -4.50
CA ALA A 180 14.03 0.90 -4.34
C ALA A 180 12.57 1.18 -3.97
N SER A 181 11.63 0.45 -4.58
CA SER A 181 10.21 0.48 -4.21
C SER A 181 9.98 0.05 -2.77
N ALA A 182 10.64 -1.02 -2.32
CA ALA A 182 10.57 -1.47 -0.94
C ALA A 182 11.08 -0.40 0.05
N VAL A 183 12.24 0.21 -0.24
CA VAL A 183 12.77 1.32 0.57
C VAL A 183 11.80 2.49 0.60
N ALA A 184 11.26 2.90 -0.54
CA ALA A 184 10.27 3.97 -0.61
C ALA A 184 8.99 3.63 0.18
N THR A 185 8.57 2.36 0.17
CA THR A 185 7.47 1.84 0.99
C THR A 185 7.75 2.02 2.49
N VAL A 186 8.99 1.82 2.96
CA VAL A 186 9.37 2.12 4.35
C VAL A 186 9.14 3.61 4.67
N PHE A 187 9.54 4.51 3.75
CA PHE A 187 9.34 5.95 3.96
C PHE A 187 7.86 6.31 4.03
N TYR A 188 7.02 5.82 3.13
CA TYR A 188 5.60 6.18 3.17
C TYR A 188 4.86 5.60 4.38
N ASN A 189 5.35 4.50 4.96
CA ASN A 189 4.78 3.93 6.17
C ASN A 189 5.23 4.64 7.45
N LEU A 190 6.50 5.04 7.55
CA LEU A 190 7.08 5.52 8.81
C LEU A 190 7.16 7.03 8.91
N VAL A 191 7.34 7.75 7.80
CA VAL A 191 7.54 9.21 7.80
C VAL A 191 6.29 9.97 8.27
N PRO A 192 5.05 9.64 7.85
CA PRO A 192 3.87 10.34 8.35
C PRO A 192 3.76 10.27 9.88
N GLY A 193 3.89 9.09 10.45
CA GLY A 193 3.88 8.86 11.90
C GLY A 193 2.77 9.67 12.60
N ASN A 194 3.14 10.44 13.61
CA ASN A 194 2.21 11.28 14.38
C ASN A 194 1.60 12.46 13.61
N LEU A 195 2.07 12.76 12.40
CA LEU A 195 1.47 13.85 11.61
C LEU A 195 0.03 13.51 11.18
N MET A 196 -0.29 12.23 11.04
CA MET A 196 -1.67 11.80 10.75
C MET A 196 -2.63 12.11 11.90
N ASP A 197 -2.16 12.06 13.15
CA ASP A 197 -2.97 12.44 14.33
C ASP A 197 -3.15 13.96 14.40
N ILE A 198 -2.12 14.74 14.02
CA ILE A 198 -2.13 16.21 14.08
C ILE A 198 -2.97 16.83 12.96
N TYR A 199 -2.86 16.30 11.73
CA TYR A 199 -3.43 16.90 10.53
C TYR A 199 -4.55 16.07 9.90
N GLY A 200 -4.80 14.86 10.42
CA GLY A 200 -5.75 13.89 9.88
C GLY A 200 -5.20 13.09 8.70
N THR A 201 -5.60 11.83 8.63
CA THR A 201 -5.14 10.88 7.60
C THR A 201 -5.46 11.37 6.18
N PHE A 202 -6.68 11.87 5.94
CA PHE A 202 -7.09 12.35 4.61
C PHE A 202 -6.26 13.54 4.12
N SER A 203 -5.94 14.51 5.01
CA SER A 203 -5.07 15.64 4.67
C SER A 203 -3.66 15.17 4.32
N MET A 204 -3.11 14.26 5.13
CA MET A 204 -1.75 13.75 4.93
C MET A 204 -1.63 12.97 3.63
N VAL A 205 -2.56 12.04 3.38
CA VAL A 205 -2.55 11.23 2.16
C VAL A 205 -2.84 12.10 0.94
N GLY A 206 -3.80 13.02 1.04
CA GLY A 206 -4.16 13.92 -0.06
C GLY A 206 -3.01 14.83 -0.48
N TRP A 207 -2.34 15.51 0.46
CA TRP A 207 -1.15 16.31 0.16
C TRP A 207 0.01 15.45 -0.35
N GLY A 208 0.24 14.28 0.24
CA GLY A 208 1.26 13.35 -0.20
C GLY A 208 1.06 12.93 -1.66
N MET A 209 -0.15 12.54 -2.05
CA MET A 209 -0.48 12.16 -3.43
C MET A 209 -0.39 13.33 -4.40
N LEU A 210 -0.92 14.50 -4.02
CA LEU A 210 -0.88 15.68 -4.89
C LEU A 210 0.57 16.12 -5.15
N ILE A 211 1.41 16.16 -4.11
CA ILE A 211 2.84 16.46 -4.25
C ILE A 211 3.53 15.42 -5.16
N SER A 212 3.20 14.14 -4.97
CA SER A 212 3.73 13.05 -5.80
C SER A 212 3.35 13.22 -7.26
N GLY A 213 2.07 13.43 -7.53
CA GLY A 213 1.57 13.59 -8.90
C GLY A 213 2.18 14.81 -9.59
N ILE A 214 2.15 15.98 -8.93
CA ILE A 214 2.74 17.20 -9.47
C ILE A 214 4.27 17.04 -9.66
N GLY A 215 4.95 16.43 -8.70
CA GLY A 215 6.40 16.18 -8.77
C GLY A 215 6.80 15.23 -9.91
N LEU A 216 5.94 14.26 -10.23
CA LEU A 216 6.18 13.33 -11.34
C LEU A 216 5.85 13.92 -12.72
N THR A 217 4.94 14.90 -12.79
CA THR A 217 4.44 15.46 -14.06
C THR A 217 5.54 15.91 -15.04
N PRO A 218 6.61 16.64 -14.63
CA PRO A 218 7.67 17.07 -15.57
C PRO A 218 8.49 15.91 -16.13
N PHE A 219 8.56 14.77 -15.41
CA PHE A 219 9.29 13.57 -15.84
C PHE A 219 8.43 12.66 -16.73
N VAL A 220 7.18 12.45 -16.34
CA VAL A 220 6.23 11.58 -17.03
C VAL A 220 5.69 12.23 -18.29
N ARG A 221 5.47 13.56 -18.29
CA ARG A 221 4.86 14.32 -19.39
C ARG A 221 3.56 13.65 -19.89
N PRO A 222 2.52 13.51 -19.03
CA PRO A 222 1.37 12.65 -19.29
C PRO A 222 0.64 12.99 -20.60
N TRP A 223 0.72 14.24 -21.07
CA TRP A 223 0.13 14.67 -22.34
C TRP A 223 0.76 14.03 -23.58
N THR A 224 2.00 13.50 -23.48
CA THR A 224 2.67 12.79 -24.59
C THR A 224 2.31 11.31 -24.67
N LEU A 225 1.67 10.76 -23.65
CA LEU A 225 1.38 9.34 -23.48
C LEU A 225 -0.08 8.96 -23.71
N VAL A 226 -0.90 9.89 -24.27
CA VAL A 226 -2.33 9.68 -24.47
C VAL A 226 -2.69 9.16 -25.86
N GLY A 227 -1.76 9.24 -26.82
CA GLY A 227 -2.04 8.96 -28.23
C GLY A 227 -2.41 7.51 -28.52
N ASP A 228 -1.88 6.58 -27.77
CA ASP A 228 -2.07 5.13 -27.97
C ASP A 228 -3.23 4.57 -27.15
N ILE A 229 -3.90 5.40 -26.31
CA ILE A 229 -4.98 4.94 -25.44
C ILE A 229 -6.28 4.79 -26.25
N THR A 230 -6.86 3.61 -26.18
CA THR A 230 -8.20 3.34 -26.70
C THR A 230 -9.27 3.82 -25.72
N TRP A 231 -9.81 5.01 -25.96
CA TRP A 231 -10.81 5.64 -25.10
C TRP A 231 -12.21 5.08 -25.36
N ASP A 232 -12.53 3.96 -24.72
CA ASP A 232 -13.86 3.39 -24.66
C ASP A 232 -14.40 3.36 -23.21
N TRP A 233 -15.67 2.97 -23.05
CA TRP A 233 -16.31 2.92 -21.73
C TRP A 233 -15.60 1.94 -20.77
N GLN A 234 -14.99 0.86 -21.30
CA GLN A 234 -14.24 -0.12 -20.51
C GLN A 234 -12.95 0.50 -19.97
N CYS A 235 -12.20 1.21 -20.82
CA CYS A 235 -11.00 1.93 -20.42
C CYS A 235 -11.30 2.96 -19.33
N ILE A 236 -12.32 3.79 -19.54
CA ILE A 236 -12.75 4.80 -18.57
C ILE A 236 -13.19 4.14 -17.26
N GLY A 237 -13.97 3.05 -17.32
CA GLY A 237 -14.39 2.28 -16.16
C GLY A 237 -13.22 1.72 -15.37
N CYS A 238 -12.23 1.12 -16.04
CA CYS A 238 -11.00 0.62 -15.40
C CYS A 238 -10.22 1.74 -14.71
N ILE A 239 -10.02 2.87 -15.38
CA ILE A 239 -9.31 4.03 -14.81
C ILE A 239 -10.06 4.55 -13.57
N ILE A 240 -11.39 4.67 -13.61
CA ILE A 240 -12.19 5.09 -12.45
C ILE A 240 -12.04 4.09 -11.29
N VAL A 241 -12.11 2.79 -11.55
CA VAL A 241 -11.93 1.75 -10.52
C VAL A 241 -10.54 1.88 -9.89
N VAL A 242 -9.48 2.04 -10.69
CA VAL A 242 -8.11 2.20 -10.19
C VAL A 242 -7.97 3.48 -9.38
N ILE A 243 -8.57 4.59 -9.78
CA ILE A 243 -8.48 5.87 -9.05
C ILE A 243 -9.29 5.79 -7.75
N ILE A 244 -10.56 5.42 -7.81
CA ILE A 244 -11.46 5.49 -6.65
C ILE A 244 -11.15 4.36 -5.66
N PHE A 245 -11.21 3.10 -6.11
CA PHE A 245 -11.02 1.96 -5.23
C PHE A 245 -9.55 1.68 -4.96
N GLY A 246 -8.72 1.65 -6.01
CA GLY A 246 -7.31 1.32 -5.91
C GLY A 246 -6.42 2.45 -5.37
N THR A 247 -6.91 3.67 -5.30
CA THR A 247 -6.09 4.79 -4.84
C THR A 247 -6.78 5.55 -3.70
N VAL A 248 -7.91 6.19 -3.91
CA VAL A 248 -8.57 7.02 -2.88
C VAL A 248 -8.97 6.18 -1.67
N MET A 249 -9.72 5.10 -1.89
CA MET A 249 -10.24 4.27 -0.80
C MET A 249 -9.14 3.40 -0.18
N SER A 250 -8.35 2.71 -1.01
CA SER A 250 -7.32 1.79 -0.53
C SER A 250 -6.28 2.49 0.35
N PHE A 251 -5.69 3.59 -0.15
CA PHE A 251 -4.70 4.35 0.63
C PHE A 251 -5.31 4.99 1.88
N SER A 252 -6.54 5.48 1.80
CA SER A 252 -7.23 6.04 2.98
C SER A 252 -7.44 4.98 4.06
N CYS A 253 -7.92 3.80 3.67
CA CYS A 253 -8.11 2.68 4.58
C CYS A 253 -6.77 2.18 5.14
N TYR A 254 -5.79 1.96 4.27
CA TYR A 254 -4.48 1.47 4.69
C TYR A 254 -3.77 2.45 5.63
N MET A 255 -3.68 3.74 5.28
CA MET A 255 -2.98 4.73 6.11
C MET A 255 -3.71 5.02 7.42
N GLU A 256 -5.04 4.95 7.46
CA GLU A 256 -5.78 4.97 8.73
C GLU A 256 -5.48 3.71 9.55
N GLY A 257 -5.35 2.56 8.92
CA GLY A 257 -4.84 1.34 9.56
C GLY A 257 -3.44 1.54 10.14
N VAL A 258 -2.50 2.08 9.35
CA VAL A 258 -1.15 2.42 9.80
C VAL A 258 -1.16 3.34 11.03
N ARG A 259 -2.04 4.33 11.05
CA ARG A 259 -2.23 5.23 12.20
C ARG A 259 -2.67 4.49 13.45
N LEU A 260 -3.63 3.56 13.32
CA LEU A 260 -4.25 2.84 14.46
C LEU A 260 -3.40 1.68 14.98
N ILE A 261 -2.76 0.90 14.09
CA ILE A 261 -2.05 -0.34 14.48
C ILE A 261 -0.54 -0.31 14.22
N GLY A 262 -0.03 0.79 13.68
CA GLY A 262 1.37 0.99 13.35
C GLY A 262 1.79 0.38 12.01
N GLY A 263 2.84 0.98 11.39
CA GLY A 263 3.29 0.63 10.06
C GLY A 263 3.81 -0.82 9.92
N SER A 264 4.46 -1.36 10.94
CA SER A 264 4.97 -2.74 10.92
C SER A 264 3.83 -3.75 10.78
N LYS A 265 2.81 -3.67 11.65
CA LYS A 265 1.66 -4.59 11.60
C LYS A 265 0.81 -4.37 10.33
N ALA A 266 0.58 -3.11 9.94
CA ALA A 266 -0.18 -2.78 8.76
C ALA A 266 0.50 -3.29 7.47
N SER A 267 1.82 -3.14 7.34
CA SER A 267 2.55 -3.61 6.15
C SER A 267 2.49 -5.14 5.97
N LEU A 268 2.51 -5.89 7.07
CA LEU A 268 2.33 -7.34 7.03
C LEU A 268 0.89 -7.75 6.66
N LEU A 269 -0.12 -7.05 7.22
CA LEU A 269 -1.52 -7.31 6.92
C LEU A 269 -1.89 -6.96 5.47
N ALA A 270 -1.18 -6.04 4.84
CA ALA A 270 -1.36 -5.69 3.44
C ALA A 270 -1.01 -6.85 2.48
N SER A 271 -0.38 -7.94 2.95
CA SER A 271 -0.14 -9.16 2.14
C SER A 271 -1.42 -9.83 1.61
N VAL A 272 -2.59 -9.37 2.02
CA VAL A 272 -3.87 -9.68 1.37
C VAL A 272 -3.93 -9.19 -0.08
N GLU A 273 -3.16 -8.15 -0.45
CA GLU A 273 -3.11 -7.61 -1.82
C GLU A 273 -2.78 -8.67 -2.88
N PRO A 274 -1.64 -9.39 -2.84
CA PRO A 274 -1.32 -10.41 -3.84
C PRO A 274 -2.32 -11.58 -3.83
N LEU A 275 -2.90 -11.91 -2.67
CA LEU A 275 -3.96 -12.90 -2.56
C LEU A 275 -5.19 -12.47 -3.37
N THR A 276 -5.64 -11.23 -3.20
CA THR A 276 -6.78 -10.68 -3.95
C THR A 276 -6.44 -10.54 -5.43
N ALA A 277 -5.25 -10.05 -5.79
CA ALA A 277 -4.83 -9.92 -7.17
C ALA A 277 -4.84 -11.27 -7.90
N THR A 278 -4.33 -12.33 -7.28
CA THR A 278 -4.35 -13.68 -7.85
C THR A 278 -5.77 -14.20 -7.99
N ALA A 279 -6.59 -14.10 -6.94
CA ALA A 279 -7.99 -14.57 -6.98
C ALA A 279 -8.78 -13.85 -8.11
N MET A 280 -8.62 -12.53 -8.23
CA MET A 280 -9.28 -11.75 -9.27
C MET A 280 -8.73 -12.07 -10.66
N SER A 281 -7.43 -12.34 -10.80
CA SER A 281 -6.85 -12.77 -12.08
C SER A 281 -7.38 -14.13 -12.54
N VAL A 282 -7.58 -15.08 -11.63
CA VAL A 282 -8.22 -16.35 -11.93
C VAL A 282 -9.67 -16.13 -12.40
N ILE A 283 -10.43 -15.30 -11.69
CA ILE A 283 -11.87 -15.08 -11.97
C ILE A 283 -12.08 -14.30 -13.27
N PHE A 284 -11.35 -13.20 -13.46
CA PHE A 284 -11.60 -12.26 -14.58
C PHE A 284 -10.70 -12.47 -15.80
N MET A 285 -9.50 -13.01 -15.61
CA MET A 285 -8.54 -13.22 -16.69
C MET A 285 -8.28 -14.71 -16.99
N HIS A 286 -8.98 -15.62 -16.29
CA HIS A 286 -8.88 -17.08 -16.47
C HIS A 286 -7.45 -17.61 -16.35
N VAL A 287 -6.61 -16.98 -15.51
CA VAL A 287 -5.25 -17.43 -15.25
C VAL A 287 -5.30 -18.79 -14.53
N ALA A 288 -4.46 -19.74 -14.96
CA ALA A 288 -4.39 -21.06 -14.34
C ALA A 288 -3.96 -20.95 -12.86
N PHE A 289 -4.61 -21.72 -12.00
CA PHE A 289 -4.33 -21.77 -10.56
C PHE A 289 -3.68 -23.11 -10.23
N SER A 290 -2.48 -23.06 -9.64
CA SER A 290 -1.69 -24.25 -9.30
C SER A 290 -1.85 -24.67 -7.83
N GLY A 291 -1.43 -25.88 -7.49
CA GLY A 291 -1.37 -26.32 -6.09
C GLY A 291 -0.40 -25.50 -5.24
N MET A 292 0.67 -24.93 -5.84
CA MET A 292 1.61 -24.05 -5.14
C MET A 292 1.00 -22.68 -4.85
N ASP A 293 0.10 -22.21 -5.70
CA ASP A 293 -0.67 -20.99 -5.45
C ASP A 293 -1.56 -21.18 -4.22
N LEU A 294 -2.16 -22.37 -4.06
CA LEU A 294 -2.94 -22.69 -2.87
C LEU A 294 -2.08 -22.64 -1.60
N ALA A 295 -0.86 -23.15 -1.64
CA ALA A 295 0.06 -23.04 -0.50
C ALA A 295 0.39 -21.59 -0.17
N GLY A 296 0.63 -20.74 -1.18
CA GLY A 296 0.82 -19.29 -1.02
C GLY A 296 -0.39 -18.61 -0.36
N PHE A 297 -1.60 -18.94 -0.82
CA PHE A 297 -2.87 -18.47 -0.25
C PHE A 297 -3.00 -18.83 1.24
N VAL A 298 -2.82 -20.10 1.56
CA VAL A 298 -2.90 -20.59 2.95
C VAL A 298 -1.86 -19.88 3.83
N GLY A 299 -0.63 -19.70 3.33
CA GLY A 299 0.42 -18.98 4.03
C GLY A 299 0.04 -17.53 4.35
N ILE A 300 -0.46 -16.79 3.36
CA ILE A 300 -0.89 -15.39 3.55
C ILE A 300 -2.05 -15.33 4.56
N ILE A 301 -3.08 -16.15 4.41
CA ILE A 301 -4.23 -16.18 5.33
C ILE A 301 -3.77 -16.49 6.75
N ALA A 302 -2.89 -17.47 6.94
CA ALA A 302 -2.33 -17.82 8.25
C ALA A 302 -1.56 -16.63 8.85
N GLY A 303 -0.72 -15.93 8.08
CA GLY A 303 -0.01 -14.73 8.51
C GLY A 303 -0.95 -13.62 8.97
N VAL A 304 -1.99 -13.33 8.18
CA VAL A 304 -3.03 -12.34 8.52
C VAL A 304 -3.77 -12.72 9.80
N ILE A 305 -4.14 -13.98 9.98
CA ILE A 305 -4.82 -14.47 11.20
C ILE A 305 -3.90 -14.29 12.41
N ILE A 306 -2.64 -14.73 12.33
CA ILE A 306 -1.66 -14.63 13.43
C ILE A 306 -1.54 -13.18 13.93
N LEU A 307 -1.46 -12.21 12.99
CA LEU A 307 -1.34 -10.79 13.34
C LEU A 307 -2.64 -10.16 13.82
N SER A 308 -3.78 -10.72 13.43
CA SER A 308 -5.09 -10.20 13.81
C SER A 308 -5.53 -10.64 15.21
N LEU A 309 -4.95 -11.72 15.73
CA LEU A 309 -5.25 -12.19 17.07
C LEU A 309 -4.80 -11.18 18.14
N PRO A 310 -5.65 -10.93 19.15
CA PRO A 310 -5.27 -10.09 20.27
C PRO A 310 -4.08 -10.69 21.01
N LYS A 311 -3.12 -9.84 21.39
CA LYS A 311 -1.99 -10.30 22.21
C LYS A 311 -2.52 -10.88 23.52
N LYS A 312 -2.16 -12.13 23.83
CA LYS A 312 -2.31 -12.62 25.19
C LYS A 312 -1.36 -11.81 26.07
N LYS A 313 -1.93 -11.14 27.09
CA LYS A 313 -1.18 -10.45 28.15
C LYS A 313 -0.40 -11.48 28.96
#